data_2b03b2fde6d8230746a9aa5719a0e587
#
_entry.id   2b03b2fde6d8230746a9aa5719a0e587
#
_cell.length_a   1.000
_cell.length_b   1.000
_cell.length_c   1.000
_cell.angle_alpha   90.00
_cell.angle_beta   90.00
_cell.angle_gamma   90.00
#
_symmetry.space_group_name_H-M   'P 1'
#
loop_
_entity.id
_entity.type
_entity.pdbx_description
1 polymer ?
#
loop_
_entity_poly.entity_id
_entity_poly.type
_entity_poly.pdbx_seq_one_letter_code
_entity_poly.pdbx_strand_id
1 'polypeptide(L)'
;GGIYVRDTFPILIRRIVEWLQQQPWCGPILTRNGEKSLKLEMAGLDHPRAPDIALVLKSNDLENEYGICGGCMNNSSFYPVGGGLHGGLNALELQSWMAARGSCFQSECESKLSSGIVDILPTILHLLDVPVPGHVQGRVLHEIISESLECSIPEMKRVTHEAHGAGDYQTKLEVTELGEHFYLEQGWVEEGLK
;
A
#
# COMPACT_ATOMS: atom_id res chain seq x y z
N GLY A 1 -8.21 3.29 -7.81
CA GLY A 1 -8.36 3.84 -9.16
C GLY A 1 -7.43 4.99 -9.44
N GLY A 2 -7.19 5.30 -10.73
CA GLY A 2 -6.32 6.39 -11.17
C GLY A 2 -7.05 7.36 -12.09
N ILE A 3 -6.88 8.66 -11.86
CA ILE A 3 -7.41 9.73 -12.70
C ILE A 3 -6.24 10.44 -13.35
N TYR A 4 -6.27 10.54 -14.67
CA TYR A 4 -5.32 11.28 -15.49
C TYR A 4 -5.98 12.54 -16.00
N VAL A 5 -5.42 13.70 -15.68
CA VAL A 5 -5.97 15.00 -16.07
C VAL A 5 -5.24 15.49 -17.32
N ARG A 6 -6.00 15.72 -18.39
CA ARG A 6 -5.44 16.31 -19.60
C ARG A 6 -4.93 17.72 -19.28
N ASP A 7 -3.72 18.03 -19.73
CA ASP A 7 -3.08 19.34 -19.55
C ASP A 7 -2.77 19.75 -18.08
N THR A 8 -2.75 18.80 -17.18
CA THR A 8 -2.30 18.89 -15.75
C THR A 8 -2.46 20.28 -15.10
N PHE A 9 -3.67 20.83 -15.14
CA PHE A 9 -3.96 22.10 -14.45
C PHE A 9 -4.08 21.89 -12.95
N PRO A 10 -3.18 22.43 -12.11
CA PRO A 10 -3.19 22.24 -10.66
C PRO A 10 -4.55 22.62 -10.03
N ILE A 11 -5.18 23.69 -10.52
CA ILE A 11 -6.50 24.13 -10.03
C ILE A 11 -7.58 23.08 -10.30
N LEU A 12 -7.52 22.41 -11.45
CA LEU A 12 -8.50 21.38 -11.81
C LEU A 12 -8.30 20.14 -10.93
N ILE A 13 -7.04 19.70 -10.75
CA ILE A 13 -6.71 18.58 -9.86
C ILE A 13 -7.24 18.84 -8.46
N ARG A 14 -6.97 20.02 -7.89
CA ARG A 14 -7.46 20.41 -6.57
C ARG A 14 -8.99 20.37 -6.49
N ARG A 15 -9.70 20.91 -7.47
CA ARG A 15 -11.18 20.87 -7.50
C ARG A 15 -11.73 19.45 -7.56
N ILE A 16 -11.11 18.57 -8.35
CA ILE A 16 -11.47 17.16 -8.41
C ILE A 16 -11.25 16.49 -7.06
N VAL A 17 -10.08 16.71 -6.42
CA VAL A 17 -9.76 16.19 -5.10
C VAL A 17 -10.78 16.64 -4.06
N GLU A 18 -11.07 17.94 -3.98
CA GLU A 18 -12.05 18.49 -3.04
C GLU A 18 -13.47 17.94 -3.25
N TRP A 19 -13.86 17.67 -4.49
CA TRP A 19 -15.14 17.04 -4.79
C TRP A 19 -15.16 15.56 -4.40
N LEU A 20 -14.10 14.82 -4.68
CA LEU A 20 -13.96 13.41 -4.31
C LEU A 20 -14.02 13.23 -2.78
N GLN A 21 -13.35 14.10 -2.03
CA GLN A 21 -13.31 14.06 -0.56
C GLN A 21 -14.68 14.24 0.11
N GLN A 22 -15.65 14.80 -0.60
CA GLN A 22 -17.02 14.96 -0.12
C GLN A 22 -17.89 13.71 -0.40
N GLN A 23 -17.36 12.73 -1.13
CA GLN A 23 -18.11 11.53 -1.46
C GLN A 23 -18.04 10.51 -0.34
N PRO A 24 -19.16 9.88 0.06
CA PRO A 24 -19.19 8.94 1.18
C PRO A 24 -18.37 7.66 0.92
N TRP A 25 -18.12 7.33 -0.33
CA TRP A 25 -17.35 6.17 -0.78
C TRP A 25 -15.86 6.45 -0.96
N CYS A 26 -15.44 7.70 -0.81
CA CYS A 26 -14.04 8.08 -1.03
C CYS A 26 -13.18 7.68 0.17
N GLY A 27 -12.17 6.86 -0.08
CA GLY A 27 -11.11 6.53 0.86
C GLY A 27 -9.89 7.44 0.67
N PRO A 28 -8.69 6.97 0.98
CA PRO A 28 -7.46 7.73 0.79
C PRO A 28 -7.25 8.23 -0.64
N ILE A 29 -6.86 9.50 -0.75
CA ILE A 29 -6.47 10.13 -2.01
C ILE A 29 -4.99 10.49 -1.95
N LEU A 30 -4.28 10.20 -3.04
CA LEU A 30 -2.89 10.56 -3.22
C LEU A 30 -2.73 11.35 -4.51
N THR A 31 -1.94 12.43 -4.48
CA THR A 31 -1.59 13.24 -5.65
C THR A 31 -0.09 13.46 -5.73
N ARG A 32 0.41 13.92 -6.88
CA ARG A 32 1.85 14.20 -7.04
C ARG A 32 2.37 15.22 -6.04
N ASN A 33 1.62 16.29 -5.81
CA ASN A 33 2.05 17.40 -4.97
C ASN A 33 1.61 17.25 -3.50
N GLY A 34 0.70 16.33 -3.20
CA GLY A 34 0.17 16.17 -1.84
C GLY A 34 -0.67 17.34 -1.35
N GLU A 35 -1.16 18.20 -2.26
CA GLU A 35 -2.00 19.33 -1.86
C GLU A 35 -3.38 18.82 -1.38
N LYS A 36 -3.66 18.96 -0.09
CA LYS A 36 -4.87 18.45 0.58
C LYS A 36 -5.08 16.94 0.44
N SER A 37 -4.03 16.20 0.19
CA SER A 37 -4.02 14.75 0.01
C SER A 37 -2.66 14.19 0.43
N LEU A 38 -2.54 12.88 0.51
CA LEU A 38 -1.24 12.23 0.61
C LEU A 38 -0.45 12.42 -0.70
N LYS A 39 0.86 12.24 -0.65
CA LYS A 39 1.68 12.25 -1.88
C LYS A 39 1.80 10.85 -2.46
N LEU A 40 1.83 10.75 -3.79
CA LEU A 40 2.04 9.49 -4.52
C LEU A 40 3.35 8.79 -4.10
N GLU A 41 4.41 9.56 -3.84
CA GLU A 41 5.70 9.02 -3.39
C GLU A 41 5.60 8.22 -2.09
N MET A 42 4.69 8.57 -1.18
CA MET A 42 4.48 7.85 0.09
C MET A 42 3.95 6.43 -0.11
N ALA A 43 3.36 6.16 -1.27
CA ALA A 43 2.89 4.84 -1.66
C ALA A 43 3.76 4.18 -2.75
N GLY A 44 4.97 4.71 -3.00
CA GLY A 44 5.86 4.20 -4.04
C GLY A 44 5.37 4.44 -5.48
N LEU A 45 4.47 5.39 -5.66
CA LEU A 45 3.88 5.69 -6.97
C LEU A 45 4.56 6.90 -7.65
N ASP A 46 5.78 7.26 -7.27
CA ASP A 46 6.52 8.35 -7.91
C ASP A 46 7.14 7.89 -9.25
N HIS A 47 6.30 7.90 -10.28
CA HIS A 47 6.69 7.53 -11.63
C HIS A 47 6.03 8.47 -12.65
N PRO A 48 6.70 8.83 -13.77
CA PRO A 48 6.12 9.72 -14.78
C PRO A 48 4.78 9.27 -15.35
N ARG A 49 4.52 7.95 -15.40
CA ARG A 49 3.24 7.37 -15.86
C ARG A 49 2.21 7.16 -14.75
N ALA A 50 2.51 7.54 -13.51
CA ALA A 50 1.54 7.47 -12.43
C ALA A 50 0.38 8.45 -12.70
N PRO A 51 -0.83 8.17 -12.20
CA PRO A 51 -1.97 9.07 -12.34
C PRO A 51 -1.70 10.42 -11.66
N ASP A 52 -2.45 11.44 -12.04
CA ASP A 52 -2.41 12.72 -11.33
C ASP A 52 -3.09 12.62 -9.97
N ILE A 53 -4.12 11.78 -9.88
CA ILE A 53 -4.84 11.46 -8.64
C ILE A 53 -4.99 9.94 -8.57
N ALA A 54 -4.46 9.32 -7.53
CA ALA A 54 -4.78 7.95 -7.15
C ALA A 54 -5.78 8.00 -6.00
N LEU A 55 -6.80 7.17 -6.05
CA LEU A 55 -7.79 7.04 -4.99
C LEU A 55 -8.16 5.58 -4.77
N VAL A 56 -8.49 5.26 -3.55
CA VAL A 56 -9.08 3.97 -3.16
C VAL A 56 -10.47 4.19 -2.60
N LEU A 57 -11.27 3.14 -2.57
CA LEU A 57 -12.59 3.19 -1.97
C LEU A 57 -12.46 3.17 -0.45
N LYS A 58 -13.40 3.82 0.24
CA LYS A 58 -13.49 3.78 1.69
C LYS A 58 -13.75 2.35 2.13
N SER A 59 -12.93 1.86 3.03
CA SER A 59 -13.02 0.52 3.62
C SER A 59 -13.29 0.60 5.12
N ASN A 60 -13.67 -0.53 5.71
CA ASN A 60 -13.86 -0.71 7.14
C ASN A 60 -13.44 -2.13 7.55
N ASP A 61 -13.32 -2.37 8.84
CA ASP A 61 -12.93 -3.65 9.42
C ASP A 61 -14.13 -4.42 10.00
N LEU A 62 -15.35 -4.03 9.64
CA LEU A 62 -16.57 -4.67 10.13
C LEU A 62 -16.69 -6.09 9.58
N GLU A 63 -17.15 -6.99 10.43
CA GLU A 63 -17.44 -8.35 10.05
C GLU A 63 -18.78 -8.41 9.28
N ASN A 64 -18.80 -9.12 8.16
CA ASN A 64 -19.99 -9.31 7.36
C ASN A 64 -20.83 -10.51 7.91
N GLU A 65 -21.98 -10.77 7.28
CA GLU A 65 -22.90 -11.86 7.67
C GLU A 65 -22.29 -13.27 7.61
N TYR A 66 -21.11 -13.43 6.98
CA TYR A 66 -20.38 -14.69 6.85
C TYR A 66 -19.19 -14.81 7.82
N GLY A 67 -19.02 -13.87 8.74
CA GLY A 67 -17.89 -13.86 9.67
C GLY A 67 -16.57 -13.42 9.05
N ILE A 68 -16.60 -12.73 7.89
CA ILE A 68 -15.42 -12.24 7.20
C ILE A 68 -15.29 -10.75 7.48
N CYS A 69 -14.16 -10.34 8.04
CA CYS A 69 -13.84 -8.95 8.30
C CYS A 69 -13.39 -8.24 7.04
N GLY A 70 -13.64 -6.94 7.02
CA GLY A 70 -13.26 -6.04 5.95
C GLY A 70 -14.32 -5.91 4.87
N GLY A 71 -14.55 -4.68 4.48
CA GLY A 71 -15.45 -4.34 3.40
C GLY A 71 -15.05 -3.01 2.80
N CYS A 72 -15.44 -2.75 1.57
CA CYS A 72 -15.29 -1.44 0.96
C CYS A 72 -16.61 -0.96 0.36
N MET A 73 -16.79 0.36 0.35
CA MET A 73 -17.91 0.98 -0.32
C MET A 73 -17.71 0.91 -1.83
N ASN A 74 -18.71 0.38 -2.52
CA ASN A 74 -18.70 0.31 -3.97
C ASN A 74 -20.11 0.57 -4.50
N ASN A 75 -20.21 1.39 -5.53
CA ASN A 75 -21.48 1.70 -6.20
C ASN A 75 -21.49 1.23 -7.67
N SER A 76 -20.74 0.19 -7.97
CA SER A 76 -20.68 -0.36 -9.32
C SER A 76 -21.66 -1.52 -9.48
N SER A 77 -22.49 -1.49 -10.51
CA SER A 77 -23.33 -2.61 -10.89
C SER A 77 -22.55 -3.85 -11.36
N PHE A 78 -21.27 -3.70 -11.67
CA PHE A 78 -20.37 -4.81 -12.05
C PHE A 78 -19.89 -5.66 -10.88
N TYR A 79 -19.94 -5.10 -9.67
CA TYR A 79 -19.48 -5.78 -8.46
C TYR A 79 -20.67 -5.90 -7.48
N PRO A 80 -21.32 -7.05 -7.44
CA PRO A 80 -22.44 -7.25 -6.51
C PRO A 80 -21.97 -7.21 -5.05
N VAL A 81 -22.89 -6.90 -4.15
CA VAL A 81 -22.64 -6.99 -2.71
C VAL A 81 -22.18 -8.41 -2.36
N GLY A 82 -21.12 -8.53 -1.57
CA GLY A 82 -20.48 -9.81 -1.26
C GLY A 82 -19.43 -10.26 -2.30
N GLY A 83 -19.24 -9.52 -3.40
CA GLY A 83 -18.15 -9.72 -4.33
C GLY A 83 -16.81 -9.21 -3.78
N GLY A 84 -15.73 -9.92 -4.06
CA GLY A 84 -14.38 -9.49 -3.69
C GLY A 84 -13.87 -8.34 -4.55
N LEU A 85 -13.18 -7.40 -3.94
CA LEU A 85 -12.42 -6.33 -4.61
C LEU A 85 -10.95 -6.42 -4.20
N HIS A 86 -10.10 -5.77 -4.95
CA HIS A 86 -8.67 -5.64 -4.67
C HIS A 86 -8.16 -4.25 -5.06
N GLY A 87 -6.95 -3.90 -4.59
CA GLY A 87 -6.30 -2.62 -4.90
C GLY A 87 -6.73 -1.48 -3.98
N GLY A 88 -7.24 -1.80 -2.80
CA GLY A 88 -7.44 -0.87 -1.71
C GLY A 88 -6.21 -0.73 -0.82
N LEU A 89 -6.36 0.01 0.27
CA LEU A 89 -5.34 0.22 1.29
C LEU A 89 -5.78 -0.28 2.68
N ASN A 90 -6.83 -1.10 2.76
CA ASN A 90 -7.18 -1.74 4.02
C ASN A 90 -6.11 -2.76 4.40
N ALA A 91 -5.78 -2.85 5.70
CA ALA A 91 -4.78 -3.80 6.18
C ALA A 91 -5.08 -5.24 5.76
N LEU A 92 -6.35 -5.65 5.77
CA LEU A 92 -6.77 -7.00 5.35
C LEU A 92 -6.60 -7.25 3.85
N GLU A 93 -6.58 -6.20 3.02
CA GLU A 93 -6.30 -6.28 1.58
C GLU A 93 -4.79 -6.32 1.29
N LEU A 94 -4.00 -5.55 2.04
CA LEU A 94 -2.55 -5.46 1.86
C LEU A 94 -1.81 -6.66 2.45
N GLN A 95 -2.32 -7.22 3.54
CA GLN A 95 -1.72 -8.37 4.19
C GLN A 95 -1.96 -9.64 3.37
N SER A 96 -0.87 -10.33 3.10
CA SER A 96 -0.88 -11.67 2.51
C SER A 96 0.11 -12.55 3.25
N TRP A 97 0.19 -13.80 2.87
CA TRP A 97 1.17 -14.72 3.44
C TRP A 97 2.03 -15.34 2.34
N MET A 98 3.27 -15.65 2.67
CA MET A 98 4.19 -16.35 1.80
C MET A 98 4.77 -17.54 2.55
N ALA A 99 4.91 -18.67 1.87
CA ALA A 99 5.64 -19.82 2.37
C ALA A 99 6.71 -20.22 1.35
N ALA A 100 7.91 -20.52 1.82
CA ALA A 100 9.01 -20.99 1.00
C ALA A 100 9.52 -22.33 1.55
N ARG A 101 9.90 -23.27 0.66
CA ARG A 101 10.44 -24.57 1.02
C ARG A 101 11.57 -24.96 0.06
N GLY A 102 12.64 -25.47 0.62
CA GLY A 102 13.81 -25.96 -0.11
C GLY A 102 15.04 -25.97 0.79
N SER A 103 16.15 -26.54 0.31
CA SER A 103 17.40 -26.60 1.06
C SER A 103 18.03 -25.23 1.34
N CYS A 104 17.66 -24.22 0.56
CA CYS A 104 18.15 -22.85 0.71
C CYS A 104 17.41 -22.06 1.80
N PHE A 105 16.30 -22.57 2.33
CA PHE A 105 15.50 -21.86 3.33
C PHE A 105 15.65 -22.47 4.71
N GLN A 106 15.57 -21.63 5.74
CA GLN A 106 15.58 -22.08 7.12
C GLN A 106 14.31 -22.89 7.40
N SER A 107 14.48 -24.02 8.10
CA SER A 107 13.34 -24.82 8.56
C SER A 107 12.68 -24.17 9.77
N GLU A 108 11.34 -24.24 9.83
CA GLU A 108 10.55 -23.76 10.96
C GLU A 108 10.80 -22.26 11.31
N CYS A 109 11.17 -21.47 10.30
CA CYS A 109 11.41 -20.03 10.44
C CYS A 109 10.14 -19.23 10.13
N GLU A 110 9.83 -18.27 10.99
CA GLU A 110 8.80 -17.26 10.74
C GLU A 110 9.43 -15.88 10.85
N SER A 111 9.50 -15.16 9.72
CA SER A 111 9.97 -13.78 9.72
C SER A 111 8.91 -12.85 10.30
N LYS A 112 9.33 -11.92 11.15
CA LYS A 112 8.50 -10.82 11.69
C LYS A 112 8.78 -9.49 11.01
N LEU A 113 9.68 -9.47 10.04
CA LEU A 113 10.00 -8.28 9.27
C LEU A 113 8.94 -8.06 8.18
N SER A 114 8.58 -6.81 7.97
CA SER A 114 7.72 -6.46 6.84
C SER A 114 8.37 -6.88 5.53
N SER A 115 7.59 -7.49 4.67
CA SER A 115 8.00 -7.95 3.35
C SER A 115 6.83 -7.80 2.37
N GLY A 116 7.15 -7.80 1.09
CA GLY A 116 6.16 -7.67 0.03
C GLY A 116 6.46 -8.57 -1.17
N ILE A 117 5.53 -8.63 -2.10
CA ILE A 117 5.69 -9.39 -3.34
C ILE A 117 6.92 -8.93 -4.16
N VAL A 118 7.33 -7.68 -3.96
CA VAL A 118 8.53 -7.09 -4.60
C VAL A 118 9.83 -7.76 -4.17
N ASP A 119 9.86 -8.40 -3.01
CA ASP A 119 11.03 -9.05 -2.43
C ASP A 119 11.29 -10.46 -2.99
N ILE A 120 10.32 -11.04 -3.65
CA ILE A 120 10.42 -12.39 -4.22
C ILE A 120 11.51 -12.43 -5.28
N LEU A 121 11.49 -11.48 -6.23
CA LEU A 121 12.46 -11.47 -7.32
C LEU A 121 13.91 -11.31 -6.85
N PRO A 122 14.28 -10.30 -6.05
CA PRO A 122 15.65 -10.17 -5.59
C PRO A 122 16.11 -11.37 -4.73
N THR A 123 15.21 -11.97 -3.96
CA THR A 123 15.52 -13.17 -3.19
C THR A 123 15.83 -14.36 -4.10
N ILE A 124 15.05 -14.57 -5.17
CA ILE A 124 15.31 -15.63 -6.15
C ILE A 124 16.63 -15.40 -6.88
N LEU A 125 16.89 -14.16 -7.33
CA LEU A 125 18.14 -13.82 -8.01
C LEU A 125 19.35 -14.07 -7.10
N HIS A 126 19.25 -13.69 -5.84
CA HIS A 126 20.32 -13.97 -4.84
C HIS A 126 20.57 -15.47 -4.68
N LEU A 127 19.53 -16.29 -4.55
CA LEU A 127 19.66 -17.76 -4.44
C LEU A 127 20.25 -18.42 -5.71
N LEU A 128 20.15 -17.79 -6.85
CA LEU A 128 20.70 -18.24 -8.12
C LEU A 128 22.09 -17.64 -8.41
N ASP A 129 22.67 -16.89 -7.47
CA ASP A 129 23.94 -16.16 -7.64
C ASP A 129 23.90 -15.22 -8.89
N VAL A 130 22.73 -14.61 -9.13
CA VAL A 130 22.53 -13.63 -10.21
C VAL A 130 22.48 -12.23 -9.61
N PRO A 131 23.27 -11.27 -10.12
CA PRO A 131 23.24 -9.89 -9.63
C PRO A 131 21.83 -9.28 -9.72
N VAL A 132 21.37 -8.66 -8.64
CA VAL A 132 20.08 -7.96 -8.62
C VAL A 132 20.21 -6.64 -9.40
N PRO A 133 19.40 -6.44 -10.46
CA PRO A 133 19.43 -5.20 -11.24
C PRO A 133 19.02 -3.98 -10.39
N GLY A 134 19.67 -2.82 -10.59
CA GLY A 134 19.45 -1.62 -9.79
C GLY A 134 18.06 -0.99 -9.90
N HIS A 135 17.19 -1.45 -10.81
CA HIS A 135 15.80 -1.01 -10.90
C HIS A 135 14.82 -1.89 -10.09
N VAL A 136 15.31 -2.97 -9.49
CA VAL A 136 14.50 -3.83 -8.60
C VAL A 136 14.41 -3.16 -7.24
N GLN A 137 13.21 -2.90 -6.78
CA GLN A 137 12.93 -2.13 -5.56
C GLN A 137 12.84 -2.97 -4.30
N GLY A 138 12.63 -4.27 -4.42
CA GLY A 138 12.56 -5.18 -3.28
C GLY A 138 13.93 -5.50 -2.69
N ARG A 139 13.94 -6.08 -1.50
CA ARG A 139 15.14 -6.57 -0.80
C ARG A 139 15.26 -8.08 -0.88
N VAL A 140 16.45 -8.58 -0.62
CA VAL A 140 16.66 -10.01 -0.36
C VAL A 140 16.17 -10.33 1.04
N LEU A 141 15.39 -11.39 1.18
CA LEU A 141 14.85 -11.86 2.46
C LEU A 141 15.89 -12.75 3.17
N HIS A 142 17.02 -12.15 3.58
CA HIS A 142 18.14 -12.87 4.20
C HIS A 142 17.73 -13.62 5.46
N GLU A 143 16.74 -13.12 6.19
CA GLU A 143 16.26 -13.69 7.44
C GLU A 143 15.60 -15.07 7.30
N ILE A 144 15.26 -15.48 6.07
CA ILE A 144 14.68 -16.82 5.81
C ILE A 144 15.64 -17.76 5.06
N ILE A 145 16.85 -17.30 4.71
CA ILE A 145 17.85 -18.07 3.94
C ILE A 145 18.79 -18.79 4.90
N SER A 146 19.02 -20.10 4.67
CA SER A 146 19.78 -20.98 5.57
C SER A 146 21.25 -20.60 5.74
N GLU A 147 21.89 -20.06 4.70
CA GLU A 147 23.31 -19.71 4.67
C GLU A 147 23.57 -18.22 4.86
N SER A 148 22.57 -17.47 5.29
CA SER A 148 22.75 -16.05 5.55
C SER A 148 23.69 -15.85 6.75
N LEU A 149 24.95 -15.58 6.44
CA LEU A 149 25.93 -15.11 7.44
C LEU A 149 25.37 -13.81 8.02
N GLU A 150 25.37 -13.68 9.35
CA GLU A 150 25.01 -12.51 10.17
C GLU A 150 24.72 -11.22 9.39
N CYS A 151 23.62 -11.20 8.66
CA CYS A 151 23.15 -9.97 8.04
C CYS A 151 22.52 -9.15 9.18
N SER A 152 23.08 -8.01 9.47
CA SER A 152 22.47 -7.10 10.44
C SER A 152 21.06 -6.75 9.95
N ILE A 153 20.05 -7.18 10.70
CA ILE A 153 18.66 -6.85 10.41
C ILE A 153 18.52 -5.34 10.57
N PRO A 154 18.09 -4.60 9.54
CA PRO A 154 17.86 -3.17 9.66
C PRO A 154 16.79 -2.88 10.71
N GLU A 155 16.88 -1.72 11.35
CA GLU A 155 15.83 -1.25 12.24
C GLU A 155 14.53 -1.08 11.48
N MET A 156 13.46 -1.65 12.03
CA MET A 156 12.11 -1.54 11.49
C MET A 156 11.39 -0.40 12.20
N LYS A 157 10.92 0.58 11.44
CA LYS A 157 10.23 1.75 11.97
C LYS A 157 8.86 1.92 11.30
N ARG A 158 7.82 2.03 12.10
CA ARG A 158 6.47 2.32 11.62
C ARG A 158 6.25 3.85 11.59
N VAL A 159 5.79 4.36 10.45
CA VAL A 159 5.58 5.78 10.19
C VAL A 159 4.14 5.99 9.69
N THR A 160 3.46 6.99 10.23
CA THR A 160 2.13 7.40 9.78
C THR A 160 2.21 8.75 9.10
N HIS A 161 1.84 8.79 7.83
CA HIS A 161 1.65 10.03 7.08
C HIS A 161 0.19 10.47 7.20
N GLU A 162 -0.01 11.78 7.31
CA GLU A 162 -1.35 12.37 7.44
C GLU A 162 -1.56 13.49 6.41
N ALA A 163 -2.80 13.64 5.97
CA ALA A 163 -3.21 14.77 5.14
C ALA A 163 -4.62 15.22 5.49
N HIS A 164 -4.84 16.54 5.46
CA HIS A 164 -6.12 17.18 5.71
C HIS A 164 -6.67 17.76 4.42
N GLY A 165 -7.90 17.40 4.10
CA GLY A 165 -8.58 17.80 2.88
C GLY A 165 -9.66 18.86 3.07
N ALA A 166 -10.69 18.78 2.24
CA ALA A 166 -11.84 19.67 2.31
C ALA A 166 -12.81 19.23 3.44
N GLY A 167 -13.33 20.18 4.18
CA GLY A 167 -14.22 19.90 5.32
C GLY A 167 -13.51 19.09 6.39
N ASP A 168 -14.15 18.00 6.82
CA ASP A 168 -13.64 17.12 7.87
C ASP A 168 -12.82 15.94 7.31
N TYR A 169 -12.47 15.97 6.02
CA TYR A 169 -11.69 14.90 5.41
C TYR A 169 -10.27 14.89 5.95
N GLN A 170 -9.93 13.83 6.65
CA GLN A 170 -8.59 13.53 7.14
C GLN A 170 -8.22 12.11 6.73
N THR A 171 -7.06 11.94 6.13
CA THR A 171 -6.59 10.64 5.68
C THR A 171 -5.21 10.33 6.24
N LYS A 172 -4.98 9.06 6.48
CA LYS A 172 -3.71 8.53 7.00
C LYS A 172 -3.22 7.38 6.14
N LEU A 173 -1.91 7.22 6.09
CA LEU A 173 -1.22 6.12 5.46
C LEU A 173 -0.11 5.66 6.41
N GLU A 174 -0.22 4.44 6.87
CA GLU A 174 0.82 3.79 7.68
C GLU A 174 1.74 2.97 6.78
N VAL A 175 3.03 3.16 6.97
CA VAL A 175 4.10 2.43 6.28
C VAL A 175 5.11 1.91 7.29
N THR A 176 5.73 0.79 6.98
CA THR A 176 6.92 0.31 7.69
C THR A 176 8.16 0.62 6.87
N GLU A 177 9.08 1.38 7.44
CA GLU A 177 10.42 1.62 6.91
C GLU A 177 11.37 0.54 7.42
N LEU A 178 12.16 -0.06 6.52
CA LEU A 178 13.14 -1.09 6.82
C LEU A 178 14.41 -0.82 5.99
N GLY A 179 15.38 -0.10 6.57
CA GLY A 179 16.54 0.40 5.82
C GLY A 179 16.11 1.38 4.73
N GLU A 180 16.44 1.07 3.48
CA GLU A 180 16.06 1.86 2.31
C GLU A 180 14.70 1.46 1.70
N HIS A 181 14.06 0.43 2.24
CA HIS A 181 12.79 -0.10 1.77
C HIS A 181 11.64 0.37 2.64
N PHE A 182 10.45 0.46 2.04
CA PHE A 182 9.24 0.69 2.80
C PHE A 182 8.10 -0.20 2.30
N TYR A 183 7.18 -0.51 3.21
CA TYR A 183 6.04 -1.38 2.96
C TYR A 183 4.76 -0.69 3.40
N LEU A 184 3.73 -0.73 2.56
CA LEU A 184 2.41 -0.22 2.91
C LEU A 184 1.75 -1.17 3.90
N GLU A 185 1.31 -0.64 5.03
CA GLU A 185 0.61 -1.41 6.07
C GLU A 185 -0.90 -1.21 6.00
N GLN A 186 -1.32 0.05 5.95
CA GLN A 186 -2.73 0.42 5.79
C GLN A 186 -2.90 1.89 5.43
N GLY A 187 -4.06 2.20 4.82
CA GLY A 187 -4.48 3.58 4.58
C GLY A 187 -5.98 3.74 4.80
N TRP A 188 -6.38 4.81 5.51
CA TRP A 188 -7.78 5.03 5.87
C TRP A 188 -8.14 6.51 5.89
N VAL A 189 -9.43 6.78 5.96
CA VAL A 189 -9.99 8.11 6.20
C VAL A 189 -10.59 8.11 7.61
N GLU A 190 -10.21 9.10 8.42
CA GLU A 190 -10.79 9.26 9.75
C GLU A 190 -12.29 9.58 9.64
N GLU A 191 -13.07 8.99 10.53
CA GLU A 191 -14.46 9.38 10.67
C GLU A 191 -14.52 10.65 11.52
N GLY A 192 -14.96 11.75 10.92
CA GLY A 192 -15.20 12.98 11.66
C GLY A 192 -16.13 12.68 12.85
N LEU A 193 -15.75 13.16 14.03
CA LEU A 193 -16.62 13.12 15.21
C LEU A 193 -17.93 13.86 14.85
N LYS A 194 -19.01 13.11 14.68
CA LYS A 194 -20.37 13.68 14.57
C LYS A 194 -20.93 13.96 15.94
#